data_a8faeedec7d5c001df2303421d1d1955
#
_entry.id   a8faeedec7d5c001df2303421d1d1955
#
_cell.length_a   1.000
_cell.length_b   1.000
_cell.length_c   1.000
_cell.angle_alpha   90.00
_cell.angle_beta   90.00
_cell.angle_gamma   90.00
#
_symmetry.space_group_name_H-M   'P 1'
#
loop_
_entity.id
_entity.type
_entity.pdbx_description
1 polymer ?
#
loop_
_entity_poly.entity_id
_entity_poly.type
_entity_poly.pdbx_seq_one_letter_code
_entity_poly.pdbx_strand_id
1 'polypeptide(L)'
;ISGGNCAIVKPSAYAPATSAAIAKLIAETFDPRYIAAVEGGRAENSALLSQRFDTIFFTGSVAVGKVVMEAAAKNLTPVTLELGGKSPCIIDKSANLKLAAKRIVFGKYLNCGQTCVAPDYVYCHSEVKDKFLEQIRKQIRKQFGKAPLDNKNYGKIINQKHFDRIQGLIDSSKVICGGNVRPKTLQIEPTVMDKVTFEDAVMQEEIFGPVLPVLTFTSIDEVIHKVNSLAHPLALYIFAQDKAIINKATSECGFGGG
;
A
#
# COMPACT_ATOMS: atom_id res chain seq x y z
N ILE A 1 -20.80 -12.78 9.24
CA ILE A 1 -21.53 -13.84 8.53
C ILE A 1 -21.51 -15.14 9.36
N SER A 2 -20.36 -15.71 9.66
CA SER A 2 -20.26 -16.96 10.44
C SER A 2 -20.88 -16.90 11.84
N GLY A 3 -21.04 -15.71 12.42
CA GLY A 3 -21.74 -15.47 13.68
C GLY A 3 -23.26 -15.37 13.56
N GLY A 4 -23.85 -15.65 12.37
CA GLY A 4 -25.29 -15.61 12.15
C GLY A 4 -25.85 -14.21 11.80
N ASN A 5 -25.01 -13.23 11.53
CA ASN A 5 -25.43 -11.89 11.15
C ASN A 5 -25.80 -11.80 9.66
N CYS A 6 -26.80 -10.96 9.34
CA CYS A 6 -27.06 -10.55 7.97
C CYS A 6 -25.95 -9.62 7.47
N ALA A 7 -25.68 -9.61 6.17
CA ALA A 7 -24.62 -8.80 5.60
C ALA A 7 -24.98 -8.19 4.24
N ILE A 8 -24.59 -6.95 4.03
CA ILE A 8 -24.57 -6.33 2.71
C ILE A 8 -23.11 -6.21 2.27
N VAL A 9 -22.78 -6.82 1.14
CA VAL A 9 -21.46 -6.78 0.54
C VAL A 9 -21.45 -5.73 -0.57
N LYS A 10 -20.55 -4.75 -0.47
CA LYS A 10 -20.37 -3.71 -1.48
C LYS A 10 -18.98 -3.87 -2.13
N PRO A 11 -18.86 -4.64 -3.24
CA PRO A 11 -17.60 -4.81 -3.91
C PRO A 11 -17.15 -3.53 -4.65
N SER A 12 -15.86 -3.46 -5.00
CA SER A 12 -15.25 -2.27 -5.59
C SER A 12 -15.76 -2.00 -7.02
N ALA A 13 -16.20 -0.79 -7.30
CA ALA A 13 -16.53 -0.34 -8.66
C ALA A 13 -15.32 -0.31 -9.61
N TYR A 14 -14.08 -0.30 -9.09
CA TYR A 14 -12.87 -0.32 -9.91
C TYR A 14 -12.53 -1.70 -10.49
N ALA A 15 -13.21 -2.75 -10.03
CA ALA A 15 -13.06 -4.12 -10.52
C ALA A 15 -14.42 -4.69 -10.95
N PRO A 16 -15.06 -4.15 -12.00
CA PRO A 16 -16.47 -4.44 -12.33
C PRO A 16 -16.71 -5.92 -12.63
N ALA A 17 -15.83 -6.58 -13.35
CA ALA A 17 -15.98 -8.01 -13.64
C ALA A 17 -15.93 -8.88 -12.36
N THR A 18 -15.02 -8.54 -11.43
CA THR A 18 -14.93 -9.22 -10.13
C THR A 18 -16.16 -8.92 -9.27
N SER A 19 -16.65 -7.67 -9.27
CA SER A 19 -17.86 -7.26 -8.56
C SER A 19 -19.06 -8.04 -9.03
N ALA A 20 -19.27 -8.13 -10.33
CA ALA A 20 -20.36 -8.90 -10.93
C ALA A 20 -20.27 -10.40 -10.58
N ALA A 21 -19.06 -10.98 -10.60
CA ALA A 21 -18.86 -12.38 -10.22
C ALA A 21 -19.17 -12.62 -8.73
N ILE A 22 -18.79 -11.70 -7.84
CA ILE A 22 -19.13 -11.75 -6.41
C ILE A 22 -20.64 -11.63 -6.22
N ALA A 23 -21.28 -10.66 -6.87
CA ALA A 23 -22.71 -10.45 -6.78
C ALA A 23 -23.50 -11.70 -7.24
N LYS A 24 -23.10 -12.28 -8.38
CA LYS A 24 -23.68 -13.53 -8.88
C LYS A 24 -23.52 -14.68 -7.89
N LEU A 25 -22.29 -14.90 -7.38
CA LEU A 25 -22.01 -15.96 -6.41
C LEU A 25 -22.87 -15.82 -5.15
N ILE A 26 -23.03 -14.62 -4.63
CA ILE A 26 -23.86 -14.36 -3.46
C ILE A 26 -25.33 -14.65 -3.76
N ALA A 27 -25.85 -14.16 -4.88
CA ALA A 27 -27.24 -14.35 -5.28
C ALA A 27 -27.61 -15.83 -5.54
N GLU A 28 -26.67 -16.64 -6.03
CA GLU A 28 -26.85 -18.07 -6.27
C GLU A 28 -26.72 -18.93 -5.00
N THR A 29 -26.08 -18.38 -3.94
CA THR A 29 -25.72 -19.15 -2.74
C THR A 29 -26.61 -18.84 -1.53
N PHE A 30 -27.06 -17.58 -1.38
CA PHE A 30 -27.72 -17.11 -0.18
C PHE A 30 -29.09 -16.46 -0.49
N ASP A 31 -30.02 -16.63 0.44
CA ASP A 31 -31.26 -15.83 0.43
C ASP A 31 -30.87 -14.34 0.66
N PRO A 32 -31.37 -13.41 -0.16
CA PRO A 32 -31.04 -11.99 -0.07
C PRO A 32 -31.41 -11.34 1.27
N ARG A 33 -32.30 -11.98 2.07
CA ARG A 33 -32.58 -11.54 3.44
C ARG A 33 -31.41 -11.75 4.40
N TYR A 34 -30.50 -12.66 4.08
CA TYR A 34 -29.32 -12.93 4.88
C TYR A 34 -28.08 -12.23 4.35
N ILE A 35 -27.78 -12.42 3.06
CA ILE A 35 -26.60 -11.83 2.43
C ILE A 35 -27.00 -11.31 1.05
N ALA A 36 -26.78 -10.00 0.84
CA ALA A 36 -27.01 -9.35 -0.43
C ALA A 36 -25.74 -8.63 -0.91
N ALA A 37 -25.57 -8.51 -2.22
CA ALA A 37 -24.53 -7.67 -2.82
C ALA A 37 -25.16 -6.43 -3.45
N VAL A 38 -24.51 -5.28 -3.26
CA VAL A 38 -24.87 -4.01 -3.92
C VAL A 38 -23.72 -3.59 -4.81
N GLU A 39 -23.88 -3.62 -6.11
CA GLU A 39 -22.92 -3.10 -7.06
C GLU A 39 -23.12 -1.59 -7.26
N GLY A 40 -22.11 -0.92 -7.79
CA GLY A 40 -22.19 0.49 -8.13
C GLY A 40 -21.04 1.31 -7.56
N GLY A 41 -21.12 2.62 -7.74
CA GLY A 41 -20.03 3.56 -7.44
C GLY A 41 -20.33 4.48 -6.25
N ARG A 42 -20.06 5.77 -6.45
CA ARG A 42 -20.19 6.77 -5.39
C ARG A 42 -21.63 6.97 -4.92
N ALA A 43 -22.61 6.94 -5.85
CA ALA A 43 -24.02 7.13 -5.51
C ALA A 43 -24.53 6.01 -4.58
N GLU A 44 -24.24 4.76 -4.95
CA GLU A 44 -24.64 3.58 -4.17
C GLU A 44 -23.92 3.53 -2.83
N ASN A 45 -22.63 3.90 -2.77
CA ASN A 45 -21.90 4.03 -1.50
C ASN A 45 -22.57 5.05 -0.58
N SER A 46 -22.93 6.23 -1.12
CA SER A 46 -23.61 7.28 -0.32
C SER A 46 -24.99 6.83 0.15
N ALA A 47 -25.75 6.13 -0.71
CA ALA A 47 -27.05 5.59 -0.37
C ALA A 47 -26.94 4.53 0.75
N LEU A 48 -25.95 3.64 0.68
CA LEU A 48 -25.70 2.67 1.75
C LEU A 48 -25.31 3.36 3.06
N LEU A 49 -24.39 4.31 3.02
CA LEU A 49 -23.95 5.04 4.21
C LEU A 49 -25.05 5.89 4.86
N SER A 50 -26.13 6.19 4.15
CA SER A 50 -27.31 6.85 4.72
C SER A 50 -28.24 5.90 5.47
N GLN A 51 -28.06 4.58 5.33
CA GLN A 51 -28.85 3.58 6.03
C GLN A 51 -28.29 3.33 7.45
N ARG A 52 -29.14 2.74 8.29
CA ARG A 52 -28.74 2.32 9.63
C ARG A 52 -28.20 0.89 9.59
N PHE A 53 -26.97 0.72 10.07
CA PHE A 53 -26.31 -0.58 10.25
C PHE A 53 -25.90 -0.76 11.72
N ASP A 54 -25.79 -2.01 12.16
CA ASP A 54 -25.28 -2.35 13.49
C ASP A 54 -23.75 -2.26 13.54
N THR A 55 -23.07 -2.48 12.41
CA THR A 55 -21.61 -2.29 12.25
C THR A 55 -21.26 -2.08 10.78
N ILE A 56 -20.19 -1.34 10.53
CA ILE A 56 -19.63 -1.16 9.18
C ILE A 56 -18.17 -1.58 9.20
N PHE A 57 -17.81 -2.53 8.34
CA PHE A 57 -16.43 -2.87 8.01
C PHE A 57 -16.07 -2.22 6.67
N PHE A 58 -15.02 -1.42 6.65
CA PHE A 58 -14.59 -0.73 5.45
C PHE A 58 -13.08 -0.90 5.24
N THR A 59 -12.69 -1.20 4.00
CA THR A 59 -11.29 -1.14 3.57
C THR A 59 -11.14 -0.16 2.40
N GLY A 60 -10.12 0.69 2.44
CA GLY A 60 -9.85 1.68 1.39
C GLY A 60 -8.92 2.81 1.84
N SER A 61 -9.02 3.96 1.16
CA SER A 61 -8.17 5.10 1.49
C SER A 61 -8.59 5.79 2.79
N VAL A 62 -7.63 6.44 3.46
CA VAL A 62 -7.86 7.25 4.67
C VAL A 62 -8.95 8.31 4.44
N ALA A 63 -8.95 8.97 3.28
CA ALA A 63 -9.95 9.99 2.95
C ALA A 63 -11.37 9.42 2.91
N VAL A 64 -11.57 8.24 2.32
CA VAL A 64 -12.89 7.58 2.28
C VAL A 64 -13.24 6.99 3.64
N GLY A 65 -12.28 6.47 4.40
CA GLY A 65 -12.48 6.01 5.78
C GLY A 65 -13.07 7.10 6.69
N LYS A 66 -12.60 8.35 6.56
CA LYS A 66 -13.18 9.51 7.27
C LYS A 66 -14.65 9.74 6.89
N VAL A 67 -14.98 9.67 5.59
CA VAL A 67 -16.38 9.80 5.13
C VAL A 67 -17.26 8.70 5.71
N VAL A 68 -16.76 7.46 5.77
CA VAL A 68 -17.49 6.34 6.39
C VAL A 68 -17.73 6.58 7.87
N MET A 69 -16.71 7.00 8.60
CA MET A 69 -16.81 7.31 10.04
C MET A 69 -17.78 8.45 10.31
N GLU A 70 -17.73 9.55 9.55
CA GLU A 70 -18.65 10.67 9.65
C GLU A 70 -20.12 10.27 9.41
N ALA A 71 -20.35 9.41 8.41
CA ALA A 71 -21.69 8.91 8.13
C ALA A 71 -22.20 7.98 9.24
N ALA A 72 -21.36 7.07 9.72
CA ALA A 72 -21.67 6.12 10.80
C ALA A 72 -21.97 6.81 12.13
N ALA A 73 -21.30 7.92 12.43
CA ALA A 73 -21.50 8.70 13.65
C ALA A 73 -22.94 9.19 13.82
N LYS A 74 -23.66 9.47 12.74
CA LYS A 74 -25.07 9.91 12.77
C LYS A 74 -26.01 8.90 13.43
N ASN A 75 -25.67 7.61 13.32
CA ASN A 75 -26.44 6.50 13.86
C ASN A 75 -25.73 5.82 15.05
N LEU A 76 -24.59 6.36 15.51
CA LEU A 76 -23.69 5.73 16.50
C LEU A 76 -23.26 4.33 16.09
N THR A 77 -23.17 4.07 14.79
CA THR A 77 -22.75 2.77 14.24
C THR A 77 -21.26 2.56 14.44
N PRO A 78 -20.82 1.47 15.10
CA PRO A 78 -19.41 1.10 15.19
C PRO A 78 -18.80 0.86 13.81
N VAL A 79 -17.54 1.30 13.62
CA VAL A 79 -16.82 1.09 12.37
C VAL A 79 -15.50 0.37 12.62
N THR A 80 -15.17 -0.57 11.73
CA THR A 80 -13.82 -1.13 11.60
C THR A 80 -13.25 -0.63 10.28
N LEU A 81 -12.14 0.11 10.36
CA LEU A 81 -11.51 0.74 9.21
C LEU A 81 -10.15 0.08 8.93
N GLU A 82 -10.05 -0.60 7.80
CA GLU A 82 -8.80 -1.14 7.26
C GLU A 82 -8.29 -0.18 6.19
N LEU A 83 -7.31 0.60 6.57
CA LEU A 83 -6.75 1.67 5.73
C LEU A 83 -5.28 1.35 5.39
N GLY A 84 -4.68 2.16 4.56
CA GLY A 84 -3.27 2.02 4.23
C GLY A 84 -2.37 2.92 5.08
N GLY A 85 -1.51 3.62 4.42
CA GLY A 85 -0.58 4.57 5.01
C GLY A 85 0.82 4.44 4.44
N LYS A 86 1.74 5.27 4.91
CA LYS A 86 3.14 5.24 4.50
C LYS A 86 3.93 4.22 5.33
N SER A 87 3.78 2.93 4.97
CA SER A 87 4.43 1.81 5.65
C SER A 87 5.96 1.87 5.49
N PRO A 88 6.73 2.15 6.57
CA PRO A 88 8.17 2.24 6.51
C PRO A 88 8.82 0.86 6.37
N CYS A 89 9.90 0.80 5.60
CA CYS A 89 10.78 -0.36 5.52
C CYS A 89 12.19 0.04 5.98
N ILE A 90 12.52 -0.30 7.21
CA ILE A 90 13.75 0.10 7.88
C ILE A 90 14.84 -0.92 7.55
N ILE A 91 16.00 -0.44 7.10
CA ILE A 91 17.17 -1.28 6.83
C ILE A 91 18.32 -0.81 7.70
N ASP A 92 18.60 -1.59 8.74
CA ASP A 92 19.75 -1.36 9.62
C ASP A 92 21.06 -1.79 8.96
N LYS A 93 22.17 -1.23 9.42
CA LYS A 93 23.51 -1.60 8.92
C LYS A 93 23.88 -3.07 9.12
N SER A 94 23.27 -3.75 10.09
CA SER A 94 23.46 -5.19 10.33
C SER A 94 22.67 -6.08 9.37
N ALA A 95 21.79 -5.52 8.52
CA ALA A 95 20.86 -6.27 7.68
C ALA A 95 21.57 -7.17 6.64
N ASN A 96 20.97 -8.33 6.37
CA ASN A 96 21.31 -9.10 5.17
C ASN A 96 20.71 -8.41 3.93
N LEU A 97 21.49 -7.55 3.29
CA LEU A 97 21.04 -6.67 2.19
C LEU A 97 20.46 -7.44 0.99
N LYS A 98 21.04 -8.62 0.66
CA LYS A 98 20.55 -9.46 -0.45
C LYS A 98 19.17 -10.02 -0.16
N LEU A 99 18.93 -10.47 1.06
CA LEU A 99 17.65 -10.97 1.51
C LEU A 99 16.63 -9.84 1.62
N ALA A 100 17.01 -8.71 2.21
CA ALA A 100 16.20 -7.51 2.30
C ALA A 100 15.74 -7.05 0.92
N ALA A 101 16.65 -6.85 -0.02
CA ALA A 101 16.32 -6.46 -1.38
C ALA A 101 15.36 -7.45 -2.08
N LYS A 102 15.57 -8.78 -1.89
CA LYS A 102 14.69 -9.80 -2.47
C LYS A 102 13.26 -9.67 -1.96
N ARG A 103 13.08 -9.51 -0.65
CA ARG A 103 11.77 -9.40 0.00
C ARG A 103 11.09 -8.07 -0.31
N ILE A 104 11.84 -6.97 -0.29
CA ILE A 104 11.31 -5.64 -0.59
C ILE A 104 10.85 -5.56 -2.05
N VAL A 105 11.63 -6.07 -3.00
CA VAL A 105 11.23 -6.09 -4.41
C VAL A 105 9.95 -6.91 -4.61
N PHE A 106 9.83 -8.04 -3.95
CA PHE A 106 8.59 -8.82 -3.97
C PHE A 106 7.42 -8.04 -3.35
N GLY A 107 7.56 -7.57 -2.11
CA GLY A 107 6.48 -6.89 -1.39
C GLY A 107 6.05 -5.57 -2.02
N LYS A 108 7.04 -4.80 -2.57
CA LYS A 108 6.75 -3.51 -3.20
C LYS A 108 6.10 -3.64 -4.57
N TYR A 109 6.54 -4.59 -5.39
CA TYR A 109 6.10 -4.65 -6.78
C TYR A 109 5.05 -5.75 -7.06
N LEU A 110 4.67 -6.52 -6.05
CA LEU A 110 3.46 -7.35 -6.11
C LEU A 110 2.26 -6.45 -6.43
N ASN A 111 1.44 -6.87 -7.40
CA ASN A 111 0.30 -6.08 -7.88
C ASN A 111 0.65 -4.62 -8.25
N CYS A 112 1.87 -4.38 -8.75
CA CYS A 112 2.41 -3.05 -9.06
C CYS A 112 2.38 -2.09 -7.86
N GLY A 113 2.54 -2.58 -6.65
CA GLY A 113 2.54 -1.79 -5.42
C GLY A 113 1.17 -1.32 -4.95
N GLN A 114 0.10 -1.76 -5.58
CA GLN A 114 -1.27 -1.44 -5.21
C GLN A 114 -1.76 -2.38 -4.10
N THR A 115 -1.11 -2.31 -2.95
CA THR A 115 -1.34 -3.17 -1.78
C THR A 115 -1.15 -2.35 -0.51
N CYS A 116 -2.11 -2.40 0.40
CA CYS A 116 -2.13 -1.61 1.64
C CYS A 116 -0.95 -1.89 2.59
N VAL A 117 -0.35 -3.07 2.49
CA VAL A 117 0.85 -3.47 3.24
C VAL A 117 2.13 -3.43 2.40
N ALA A 118 2.11 -2.85 1.18
CA ALA A 118 3.35 -2.71 0.42
C ALA A 118 4.32 -1.78 1.17
N PRO A 119 5.63 -2.09 1.19
CA PRO A 119 6.63 -1.12 1.64
C PRO A 119 6.44 0.20 0.88
N ASP A 120 6.06 1.27 1.56
CA ASP A 120 5.77 2.52 0.89
C ASP A 120 7.05 3.30 0.61
N TYR A 121 7.98 3.29 1.56
CA TYR A 121 9.34 3.83 1.40
C TYR A 121 10.36 2.99 2.15
N VAL A 122 11.62 3.09 1.74
CA VAL A 122 12.76 2.53 2.45
C VAL A 122 13.47 3.61 3.24
N TYR A 123 13.73 3.33 4.51
CA TYR A 123 14.57 4.14 5.38
C TYR A 123 15.82 3.32 5.70
N CYS A 124 16.93 3.63 5.03
CA CYS A 124 18.13 2.81 5.00
C CYS A 124 19.27 3.47 5.77
N HIS A 125 19.97 2.70 6.61
CA HIS A 125 21.17 3.21 7.27
C HIS A 125 22.20 3.68 6.25
N SER A 126 22.77 4.88 6.45
CA SER A 126 23.63 5.55 5.48
C SER A 126 24.86 4.72 5.08
N GLU A 127 25.45 3.97 6.02
CA GLU A 127 26.63 3.12 5.78
C GLU A 127 26.39 1.98 4.78
N VAL A 128 25.16 1.54 4.57
CA VAL A 128 24.83 0.38 3.72
C VAL A 128 23.98 0.74 2.52
N LYS A 129 23.55 2.00 2.39
CA LYS A 129 22.63 2.47 1.35
C LYS A 129 23.08 2.08 -0.07
N ASP A 130 24.30 2.40 -0.44
CA ASP A 130 24.78 2.19 -1.81
C ASP A 130 24.83 0.70 -2.17
N LYS A 131 25.29 -0.14 -1.23
CA LYS A 131 25.25 -1.60 -1.37
C LYS A 131 23.82 -2.13 -1.49
N PHE A 132 22.90 -1.58 -0.71
CA PHE A 132 21.48 -1.92 -0.79
C PHE A 132 20.87 -1.55 -2.14
N LEU A 133 21.13 -0.34 -2.65
CA LEU A 133 20.67 0.11 -3.97
C LEU A 133 21.17 -0.78 -5.11
N GLU A 134 22.40 -1.26 -5.02
CA GLU A 134 22.93 -2.24 -5.96
C GLU A 134 22.13 -3.58 -5.92
N GLN A 135 21.84 -4.08 -4.71
CA GLN A 135 21.04 -5.31 -4.55
C GLN A 135 19.60 -5.14 -5.05
N ILE A 136 18.95 -4.00 -4.82
CA ILE A 136 17.61 -3.69 -5.32
C ILE A 136 17.58 -3.77 -6.85
N ARG A 137 18.51 -3.10 -7.54
CA ARG A 137 18.62 -3.14 -9.01
C ARG A 137 18.78 -4.58 -9.53
N LYS A 138 19.65 -5.37 -8.88
CA LYS A 138 19.84 -6.79 -9.23
C LYS A 138 18.55 -7.60 -9.05
N GLN A 139 17.81 -7.38 -7.98
CA GLN A 139 16.57 -8.12 -7.71
C GLN A 139 15.44 -7.71 -8.64
N ILE A 140 15.26 -6.43 -8.95
CA ILE A 140 14.28 -5.97 -9.95
C ILE A 140 14.57 -6.65 -11.30
N ARG A 141 15.81 -6.60 -11.77
CA ARG A 141 16.20 -7.24 -13.03
C ARG A 141 15.98 -8.75 -13.01
N LYS A 142 16.22 -9.41 -11.86
CA LYS A 142 16.02 -10.86 -11.71
C LYS A 142 14.54 -11.23 -11.75
N GLN A 143 13.66 -10.46 -11.11
CA GLN A 143 12.24 -10.80 -10.99
C GLN A 143 11.42 -10.36 -12.21
N PHE A 144 11.73 -9.21 -12.81
CA PHE A 144 10.92 -8.62 -13.88
C PHE A 144 11.60 -8.61 -15.25
N GLY A 145 12.90 -8.96 -15.33
CA GLY A 145 13.68 -8.95 -16.58
C GLY A 145 14.30 -7.60 -16.90
N LYS A 146 14.82 -7.47 -18.13
CA LYS A 146 15.44 -6.22 -18.63
C LYS A 146 14.41 -5.20 -19.09
N ALA A 147 13.23 -5.64 -19.49
CA ALA A 147 12.13 -4.85 -19.99
C ALA A 147 10.84 -5.19 -19.20
N PRO A 148 10.67 -4.67 -17.97
CA PRO A 148 9.54 -5.01 -17.11
C PRO A 148 8.18 -4.77 -17.75
N LEU A 149 8.03 -3.73 -18.57
CA LEU A 149 6.78 -3.40 -19.25
C LEU A 149 6.40 -4.39 -20.36
N ASP A 150 7.33 -5.21 -20.83
CA ASP A 150 7.07 -6.28 -21.79
C ASP A 150 6.82 -7.65 -21.12
N ASN A 151 7.00 -7.70 -19.82
CA ASN A 151 6.76 -8.91 -19.04
C ASN A 151 5.24 -9.13 -18.88
N LYS A 152 4.73 -10.23 -19.45
CA LYS A 152 3.29 -10.57 -19.41
C LYS A 152 2.74 -10.80 -18.00
N ASN A 153 3.61 -11.08 -17.03
CA ASN A 153 3.25 -11.28 -15.63
C ASN A 153 3.34 -9.98 -14.80
N TYR A 154 3.81 -8.87 -15.40
CA TYR A 154 3.82 -7.58 -14.75
C TYR A 154 2.49 -6.85 -15.00
N GLY A 155 1.84 -6.42 -13.93
CA GLY A 155 0.51 -5.82 -13.97
C GLY A 155 0.48 -4.38 -14.49
N LYS A 156 -0.62 -3.71 -14.18
CA LYS A 156 -0.88 -2.31 -14.55
C LYS A 156 -1.57 -1.58 -13.41
N ILE A 157 -1.61 -0.27 -13.48
CA ILE A 157 -2.38 0.57 -12.55
C ILE A 157 -3.87 0.45 -12.88
N ILE A 158 -4.70 0.42 -11.85
CA ILE A 158 -6.12 0.06 -11.96
C ILE A 158 -6.94 0.99 -12.87
N ASN A 159 -6.59 2.27 -12.93
CA ASN A 159 -7.28 3.26 -13.78
C ASN A 159 -6.40 4.46 -14.10
N GLN A 160 -6.84 5.30 -15.04
CA GLN A 160 -6.11 6.48 -15.51
C GLN A 160 -5.84 7.48 -14.38
N LYS A 161 -6.83 7.76 -13.53
CA LYS A 161 -6.67 8.71 -12.41
C LYS A 161 -5.49 8.34 -11.50
N HIS A 162 -5.40 7.06 -11.10
CA HIS A 162 -4.31 6.59 -10.25
C HIS A 162 -2.98 6.51 -11.00
N PHE A 163 -3.01 6.18 -12.29
CA PHE A 163 -1.82 6.21 -13.15
C PHE A 163 -1.23 7.62 -13.19
N ASP A 164 -2.03 8.65 -13.51
CA ASP A 164 -1.59 10.04 -13.61
C ASP A 164 -1.05 10.54 -12.26
N ARG A 165 -1.73 10.20 -11.17
CA ARG A 165 -1.28 10.53 -9.81
C ARG A 165 0.09 9.94 -9.51
N ILE A 166 0.28 8.63 -9.73
CA ILE A 166 1.55 7.96 -9.43
C ILE A 166 2.67 8.45 -10.34
N GLN A 167 2.38 8.68 -11.62
CA GLN A 167 3.34 9.26 -12.56
C GLN A 167 3.80 10.64 -12.08
N GLY A 168 2.89 11.46 -11.56
CA GLY A 168 3.19 12.78 -11.01
C GLY A 168 4.06 12.77 -9.74
N LEU A 169 4.20 11.61 -9.07
CA LEU A 169 5.09 11.46 -7.90
C LEU A 169 6.55 11.15 -8.31
N ILE A 170 6.81 10.86 -9.57
CA ILE A 170 8.15 10.46 -10.04
C ILE A 170 8.96 11.71 -10.40
N ASP A 171 9.92 12.05 -9.55
CA ASP A 171 10.96 13.03 -9.90
C ASP A 171 12.06 12.31 -10.69
N SER A 172 12.13 12.56 -11.99
CA SER A 172 13.08 11.92 -12.90
C SER A 172 14.55 12.17 -12.51
N SER A 173 14.85 13.29 -11.86
CA SER A 173 16.21 13.60 -11.39
C SER A 173 16.69 12.69 -10.26
N LYS A 174 15.76 12.06 -9.54
CA LYS A 174 16.02 11.15 -8.41
C LYS A 174 15.88 9.68 -8.79
N VAL A 175 15.42 9.37 -10.00
CA VAL A 175 15.27 7.98 -10.46
C VAL A 175 16.63 7.34 -10.71
N ILE A 176 16.86 6.20 -10.08
CA ILE A 176 18.07 5.40 -10.26
C ILE A 176 17.83 4.06 -10.96
N CYS A 177 16.56 3.64 -11.06
CA CYS A 177 16.14 2.42 -11.74
C CYS A 177 14.67 2.56 -12.15
N GLY A 178 14.31 2.11 -13.35
CA GLY A 178 12.95 2.23 -13.87
C GLY A 178 12.61 3.64 -14.34
N GLY A 179 11.39 4.06 -14.07
CA GLY A 179 10.89 5.42 -14.41
C GLY A 179 10.13 5.50 -15.73
N ASN A 180 10.21 4.47 -16.58
CA ASN A 180 9.46 4.47 -17.83
C ASN A 180 7.98 4.13 -17.60
N VAL A 181 7.13 4.71 -18.43
CA VAL A 181 5.68 4.51 -18.35
C VAL A 181 5.08 4.19 -19.72
N ARG A 182 3.96 3.48 -19.73
CA ARG A 182 3.10 3.23 -20.90
C ARG A 182 1.69 3.71 -20.63
N PRO A 183 1.34 4.96 -20.94
CA PRO A 183 0.01 5.50 -20.63
C PRO A 183 -1.14 4.70 -21.26
N LYS A 184 -0.98 4.23 -22.50
CA LYS A 184 -2.01 3.42 -23.21
C LYS A 184 -2.38 2.12 -22.48
N THR A 185 -1.47 1.53 -21.74
CA THR A 185 -1.67 0.29 -20.99
C THR A 185 -1.70 0.50 -19.48
N LEU A 186 -1.58 1.75 -19.01
CA LEU A 186 -1.53 2.14 -17.60
C LEU A 186 -0.40 1.45 -16.83
N GLN A 187 0.74 1.21 -17.48
CA GLN A 187 1.88 0.55 -16.87
C GLN A 187 2.95 1.55 -16.45
N ILE A 188 3.52 1.35 -15.27
CA ILE A 188 4.66 2.09 -14.72
C ILE A 188 5.71 1.04 -14.34
N GLU A 189 6.96 1.21 -14.78
CA GLU A 189 8.05 0.32 -14.40
C GLU A 189 8.26 0.26 -12.88
N PRO A 190 8.80 -0.86 -12.36
CA PRO A 190 9.39 -0.88 -11.03
C PRO A 190 10.44 0.23 -10.90
N THR A 191 10.10 1.27 -10.17
CA THR A 191 10.87 2.51 -10.09
C THR A 191 11.47 2.67 -8.70
N VAL A 192 12.76 3.01 -8.65
CA VAL A 192 13.48 3.33 -7.40
C VAL A 192 14.01 4.75 -7.49
N MET A 193 13.75 5.54 -6.45
CA MET A 193 14.25 6.91 -6.32
C MET A 193 15.23 6.99 -5.14
N ASP A 194 16.38 7.61 -5.35
CA ASP A 194 17.38 7.92 -4.32
C ASP A 194 17.42 9.42 -3.99
N LYS A 195 18.08 9.80 -2.91
CA LYS A 195 18.16 11.19 -2.42
C LYS A 195 16.80 11.84 -2.18
N VAL A 196 15.83 11.00 -1.78
CA VAL A 196 14.49 11.46 -1.41
C VAL A 196 14.53 12.02 0.00
N THR A 197 13.79 13.10 0.21
CA THR A 197 13.54 13.72 1.53
C THR A 197 12.06 13.62 1.89
N PHE A 198 11.70 13.87 3.13
CA PHE A 198 10.31 13.84 3.57
C PHE A 198 9.45 14.98 2.99
N GLU A 199 10.07 16.00 2.40
CA GLU A 199 9.42 17.14 1.74
C GLU A 199 9.04 16.83 0.28
N ASP A 200 9.60 15.78 -0.31
CA ASP A 200 9.29 15.39 -1.69
C ASP A 200 7.84 14.94 -1.87
N ALA A 201 7.26 15.22 -3.02
CA ALA A 201 5.88 14.87 -3.35
C ALA A 201 5.55 13.38 -3.10
N VAL A 202 6.50 12.48 -3.42
CA VAL A 202 6.36 11.03 -3.22
C VAL A 202 6.23 10.64 -1.74
N MET A 203 6.57 11.53 -0.82
CA MET A 203 6.49 11.31 0.63
C MET A 203 5.25 11.94 1.29
N GLN A 204 4.44 12.72 0.57
CA GLN A 204 3.30 13.44 1.15
C GLN A 204 2.02 12.58 1.28
N GLU A 205 1.92 11.51 0.51
CA GLU A 205 0.77 10.58 0.53
C GLU A 205 1.22 9.13 0.36
N GLU A 206 0.32 8.18 0.64
CA GLU A 206 0.54 6.78 0.31
C GLU A 206 0.68 6.61 -1.22
N ILE A 207 1.76 5.97 -1.65
CA ILE A 207 2.06 5.85 -3.08
C ILE A 207 1.06 4.93 -3.79
N PHE A 208 0.78 3.77 -3.20
CA PHE A 208 -0.10 2.73 -3.77
C PHE A 208 0.23 2.45 -5.24
N GLY A 209 1.52 2.26 -5.52
CA GLY A 209 2.08 2.12 -6.86
C GLY A 209 3.54 1.66 -6.86
N PRO A 210 4.11 1.39 -8.04
CA PRO A 210 5.41 0.74 -8.18
C PRO A 210 6.59 1.73 -8.09
N VAL A 211 6.51 2.70 -7.19
CA VAL A 211 7.59 3.67 -6.93
C VAL A 211 8.10 3.48 -5.51
N LEU A 212 9.39 3.27 -5.36
CA LEU A 212 10.08 3.04 -4.09
C LEU A 212 11.08 4.15 -3.81
N PRO A 213 10.73 5.16 -3.01
CA PRO A 213 11.66 6.16 -2.52
C PRO A 213 12.57 5.57 -1.44
N VAL A 214 13.84 5.97 -1.47
CA VAL A 214 14.86 5.57 -0.49
C VAL A 214 15.41 6.81 0.21
N LEU A 215 15.22 6.85 1.53
CA LEU A 215 15.74 7.84 2.44
C LEU A 215 16.88 7.23 3.28
N THR A 216 17.66 8.07 3.95
CA THR A 216 18.77 7.62 4.80
C THR A 216 18.61 8.11 6.24
N PHE A 217 19.12 7.30 7.17
CA PHE A 217 19.27 7.65 8.58
C PHE A 217 20.68 7.25 9.09
N THR A 218 21.04 7.77 10.24
CA THR A 218 22.28 7.44 10.95
C THR A 218 22.05 6.81 12.32
N SER A 219 20.88 7.02 12.90
CA SER A 219 20.49 6.48 14.21
C SER A 219 19.08 5.91 14.18
N ILE A 220 18.85 4.78 14.86
CA ILE A 220 17.52 4.20 14.99
C ILE A 220 16.54 5.13 15.75
N ASP A 221 17.06 5.98 16.64
CA ASP A 221 16.24 6.97 17.36
C ASP A 221 15.67 8.01 16.40
N GLU A 222 16.44 8.44 15.41
CA GLU A 222 15.98 9.32 14.33
C GLU A 222 14.80 8.68 13.57
N VAL A 223 14.90 7.39 13.26
CA VAL A 223 13.84 6.64 12.57
C VAL A 223 12.57 6.58 13.41
N ILE A 224 12.69 6.20 14.69
CA ILE A 224 11.57 6.07 15.61
C ILE A 224 10.86 7.42 15.79
N HIS A 225 11.63 8.48 16.03
CA HIS A 225 11.07 9.82 16.15
C HIS A 225 10.31 10.22 14.88
N LYS A 226 10.89 9.99 13.72
CA LYS A 226 10.27 10.36 12.44
C LYS A 226 9.01 9.54 12.16
N VAL A 227 9.05 8.22 12.33
CA VAL A 227 7.88 7.35 12.12
C VAL A 227 6.74 7.76 13.04
N ASN A 228 7.00 8.01 14.31
CA ASN A 228 5.99 8.41 15.28
C ASN A 228 5.46 9.85 15.07
N SER A 229 6.18 10.69 14.33
CA SER A 229 5.71 12.03 13.95
C SER A 229 4.72 12.03 12.77
N LEU A 230 4.59 10.90 12.08
CA LEU A 230 3.67 10.71 10.96
C LEU A 230 2.39 10.00 11.43
N ALA A 231 1.39 9.94 10.56
CA ALA A 231 0.22 9.10 10.80
C ALA A 231 0.64 7.62 10.91
N HIS A 232 0.05 6.88 11.85
CA HIS A 232 0.36 5.47 12.07
C HIS A 232 0.13 4.67 10.80
N PRO A 233 1.16 3.97 10.28
CA PRO A 233 1.03 3.13 9.10
C PRO A 233 0.33 1.81 9.45
N LEU A 234 -0.26 1.16 8.45
CA LEU A 234 -0.81 -0.17 8.62
C LEU A 234 0.30 -1.20 8.89
N ALA A 235 1.45 -1.10 8.22
CA ALA A 235 2.55 -2.03 8.41
C ALA A 235 3.89 -1.32 8.66
N LEU A 236 4.80 -2.01 9.38
CA LEU A 236 6.19 -1.62 9.56
C LEU A 236 7.08 -2.83 9.28
N TYR A 237 8.13 -2.62 8.52
CA TYR A 237 9.12 -3.65 8.20
C TYR A 237 10.49 -3.27 8.73
N ILE A 238 11.20 -4.22 9.33
CA ILE A 238 12.58 -4.04 9.77
C ILE A 238 13.47 -5.18 9.28
N PHE A 239 14.58 -4.83 8.66
CA PHE A 239 15.66 -5.73 8.30
C PHE A 239 16.90 -5.39 9.13
N ALA A 240 17.18 -6.23 10.11
CA ALA A 240 18.33 -6.13 10.99
C ALA A 240 18.72 -7.54 11.47
N GLN A 241 19.98 -7.70 11.91
CA GLN A 241 20.44 -8.88 12.66
C GLN A 241 20.66 -8.55 14.14
N ASP A 242 20.79 -7.28 14.49
CA ASP A 242 20.88 -6.80 15.86
C ASP A 242 19.49 -6.84 16.52
N LYS A 243 19.35 -7.74 17.51
CA LYS A 243 18.10 -7.91 18.26
C LYS A 243 17.72 -6.68 19.09
N ALA A 244 18.69 -5.90 19.55
CA ALA A 244 18.39 -4.69 20.30
C ALA A 244 17.72 -3.65 19.39
N ILE A 245 18.20 -3.48 18.16
CA ILE A 245 17.60 -2.60 17.14
C ILE A 245 16.19 -3.08 16.77
N ILE A 246 16.01 -4.41 16.56
CA ILE A 246 14.68 -4.97 16.25
C ILE A 246 13.70 -4.67 17.38
N ASN A 247 14.07 -5.03 18.62
CA ASN A 247 13.23 -4.84 19.79
C ASN A 247 12.88 -3.35 19.97
N LYS A 248 13.87 -2.46 19.84
CA LYS A 248 13.65 -1.04 19.99
C LYS A 248 12.66 -0.49 18.94
N ALA A 249 12.86 -0.80 17.67
CA ALA A 249 11.97 -0.33 16.61
C ALA A 249 10.54 -0.89 16.77
N THR A 250 10.39 -2.17 17.11
CA THR A 250 9.07 -2.80 17.24
C THR A 250 8.32 -2.43 18.50
N SER A 251 9.01 -2.02 19.58
CA SER A 251 8.37 -1.57 20.82
C SER A 251 8.08 -0.08 20.89
N GLU A 252 8.83 0.75 20.14
CA GLU A 252 8.75 2.21 20.23
C GLU A 252 8.07 2.87 19.02
N CYS A 253 7.91 2.17 17.88
CA CYS A 253 7.14 2.67 16.75
C CYS A 253 5.67 2.28 16.86
N GLY A 254 4.75 3.21 16.51
CA GLY A 254 3.33 2.91 16.36
C GLY A 254 3.03 2.38 14.95
N PHE A 255 2.43 1.18 14.84
CA PHE A 255 2.00 0.57 13.57
C PHE A 255 0.93 -0.51 13.82
N GLY A 256 0.22 -0.95 12.76
CA GLY A 256 -0.82 -1.97 12.86
C GLY A 256 -0.25 -3.39 12.93
N GLY A 257 0.69 -3.74 12.04
CA GLY A 257 1.35 -5.04 11.99
C GLY A 257 2.63 -5.01 11.16
N GLY A 258 3.37 -6.14 11.13
CA GLY A 258 4.64 -6.19 10.38
C GLY A 258 5.22 -7.60 10.31
#